data_21d039be9b23881397556670551d7656
#
_entry.id   21d039be9b23881397556670551d7656
#
_cell.length_a   1.000
_cell.length_b   1.000
_cell.length_c   1.000
_cell.angle_alpha   90.00
_cell.angle_beta   90.00
_cell.angle_gamma   90.00
#
_symmetry.space_group_name_H-M   'P 1'
#
loop_
_entity.id
_entity.type
_entity.pdbx_description
1 polymer ?
#
loop_
_entity_poly.entity_id
_entity_poly.type
_entity_poly.pdbx_seq_one_letter_code
_entity_poly.pdbx_strand_id
1 'polypeptide(L)'
;LDRSSAASDVYKRQVRYSDIDFNQHTNSMKYIQWMLDALPLEKLTGCRMKRLDVNFVHETRYGQQLVVCCEYGTDRDRFEIRFEDGTAACKAAIRWETSDERSNQTA
;
A
#
# COMPACT_ATOMS: atom_id res chain seq x y z
N LEU A 1 -7.64 -17.46 13.67
CA LEU A 1 -7.16 -16.57 12.65
C LEU A 1 -6.00 -17.22 11.90
N ASP A 2 -6.27 -17.59 10.70
CA ASP A 2 -5.30 -18.30 9.89
C ASP A 2 -4.44 -17.37 9.06
N ARG A 3 -3.15 -17.50 9.24
CA ARG A 3 -2.17 -16.69 8.55
C ARG A 3 -1.17 -17.53 7.80
N SER A 4 -1.41 -18.83 7.74
CA SER A 4 -0.40 -19.73 7.25
C SER A 4 -0.07 -19.52 5.78
N SER A 5 -1.02 -19.03 5.01
CA SER A 5 -0.85 -18.93 3.56
C SER A 5 -0.39 -17.56 3.09
N ALA A 6 -0.52 -16.54 3.92
CA ALA A 6 -0.17 -15.19 3.51
C ALA A 6 0.27 -14.38 4.70
N ALA A 7 1.35 -13.68 4.54
CA ALA A 7 1.77 -12.71 5.54
C ALA A 7 0.88 -11.48 5.42
N SER A 8 0.44 -10.97 6.54
CA SER A 8 -0.35 -9.75 6.55
C SER A 8 0.06 -8.90 7.74
N ASP A 9 -0.01 -7.61 7.57
CA ASP A 9 0.35 -6.65 8.60
C ASP A 9 -0.67 -5.54 8.64
N VAL A 10 -0.76 -4.92 9.82
CA VAL A 10 -1.66 -3.79 10.05
C VAL A 10 -0.87 -2.71 10.76
N TYR A 11 -0.87 -1.52 10.20
CA TYR A 11 -0.16 -0.37 10.76
C TYR A 11 -1.14 0.76 11.02
N LYS A 12 -0.94 1.48 12.11
CA LYS A 12 -1.72 2.67 12.40
C LYS A 12 -0.98 3.89 11.88
N ARG A 13 -1.71 4.84 11.32
CA ARG A 13 -1.14 6.06 10.81
C ARG A 13 -2.11 7.22 11.03
N GLN A 14 -1.64 8.30 11.63
CA GLN A 14 -2.43 9.51 11.75
C GLN A 14 -2.06 10.46 10.62
N VAL A 15 -3.06 11.09 10.03
CA VAL A 15 -2.84 12.13 9.01
C VAL A 15 -2.25 13.34 9.70
N ARG A 16 -1.07 13.76 9.28
CA ARG A 16 -0.32 14.87 9.86
C ARG A 16 -0.34 16.07 8.94
N TYR A 17 0.12 17.19 9.46
CA TYR A 17 0.14 18.44 8.72
C TYR A 17 0.90 18.29 7.38
N SER A 18 2.02 17.60 7.38
CA SER A 18 2.82 17.43 6.17
C SER A 18 2.16 16.53 5.12
N ASP A 19 1.08 15.86 5.48
CA ASP A 19 0.39 14.95 4.57
C ASP A 19 -0.71 15.63 3.78
N ILE A 20 -1.12 16.82 4.18
CA ILE A 20 -2.29 17.48 3.58
C ILE A 20 -1.87 18.53 2.56
N ASP A 21 -2.77 18.78 1.62
CA ASP A 21 -2.59 19.78 0.59
C ASP A 21 -3.32 21.09 0.94
N PHE A 22 -3.38 21.99 -0.03
CA PHE A 22 -4.06 23.29 0.12
C PHE A 22 -5.50 23.17 0.59
N ASN A 23 -6.18 22.12 0.15
CA ASN A 23 -7.61 21.91 0.48
C ASN A 23 -7.75 21.15 1.79
N GLN A 24 -6.67 20.92 2.52
CA GLN A 24 -6.65 20.18 3.79
C GLN A 24 -7.04 18.72 3.65
N HIS A 25 -6.99 18.20 2.44
CA HIS A 25 -7.16 16.77 2.18
C HIS A 25 -5.79 16.13 2.08
N THR A 26 -5.71 14.85 2.42
CA THR A 26 -4.48 14.11 2.26
C THR A 26 -4.05 14.11 0.80
N ASN A 27 -2.80 14.45 0.56
CA ASN A 27 -2.22 14.36 -0.79
C ASN A 27 -2.22 12.90 -1.22
N SER A 28 -2.76 12.62 -2.39
CA SER A 28 -2.92 11.25 -2.87
C SER A 28 -1.61 10.47 -2.93
N MET A 29 -0.50 11.15 -3.17
CA MET A 29 0.81 10.49 -3.19
C MET A 29 1.20 9.95 -1.82
N LYS A 30 0.65 10.51 -0.76
CA LYS A 30 0.93 10.03 0.59
C LYS A 30 0.38 8.65 0.84
N TYR A 31 -0.78 8.32 0.27
CA TYR A 31 -1.32 6.97 0.39
C TYR A 31 -0.34 5.95 -0.17
N ILE A 32 0.20 6.24 -1.35
CA ILE A 32 1.16 5.35 -1.99
C ILE A 32 2.43 5.24 -1.14
N GLN A 33 2.90 6.37 -0.61
CA GLN A 33 4.08 6.39 0.23
C GLN A 33 3.89 5.52 1.48
N TRP A 34 2.73 5.63 2.12
CA TRP A 34 2.45 4.81 3.30
C TRP A 34 2.41 3.31 2.98
N MET A 35 1.88 2.96 1.82
CA MET A 35 1.87 1.57 1.37
C MET A 35 3.28 1.06 1.12
N LEU A 36 4.10 1.86 0.45
CA LEU A 36 5.47 1.46 0.16
C LEU A 36 6.30 1.34 1.44
N ASP A 37 6.05 2.22 2.41
CA ASP A 37 6.75 2.16 3.70
C ASP A 37 6.45 0.85 4.45
N ALA A 38 5.32 0.23 4.16
CA ALA A 38 4.93 -1.02 4.81
C ALA A 38 5.59 -2.25 4.18
N LEU A 39 6.21 -2.09 3.01
CA LEU A 39 6.84 -3.22 2.33
C LEU A 39 8.20 -3.55 2.93
N PRO A 40 8.58 -4.84 2.94
CA PRO A 40 9.94 -5.21 3.32
C PRO A 40 10.94 -4.61 2.34
N LEU A 41 12.10 -4.23 2.85
CA LEU A 41 13.14 -3.64 2.01
C LEU A 41 13.55 -4.56 0.87
N GLU A 42 13.60 -5.85 1.13
CA GLU A 42 13.96 -6.84 0.13
C GLU A 42 13.05 -6.80 -1.09
N LYS A 43 11.77 -6.49 -0.86
CA LYS A 43 10.81 -6.40 -1.94
C LYS A 43 11.13 -5.21 -2.83
N LEU A 44 11.45 -4.09 -2.21
CA LEU A 44 11.73 -2.85 -2.93
C LEU A 44 13.05 -2.89 -3.67
N THR A 45 14.06 -3.57 -3.13
CA THR A 45 15.40 -3.61 -3.72
C THR A 45 15.62 -4.82 -4.61
N GLY A 46 14.96 -5.94 -4.31
CA GLY A 46 15.18 -7.19 -5.03
C GLY A 46 14.14 -7.52 -6.08
N CYS A 47 13.04 -6.80 -6.11
CA CYS A 47 11.96 -7.06 -7.05
C CYS A 47 11.67 -5.80 -7.85
N ARG A 48 11.16 -6.01 -9.05
CA ARG A 48 10.79 -4.91 -9.91
C ARG A 48 9.28 -4.77 -9.95
N MET A 49 8.79 -3.57 -9.68
CA MET A 49 7.36 -3.31 -9.75
C MET A 49 6.91 -3.32 -11.20
N LYS A 50 5.95 -4.17 -11.49
CA LYS A 50 5.41 -4.30 -12.84
C LYS A 50 4.18 -3.43 -13.01
N ARG A 51 3.34 -3.34 -11.99
CA ARG A 51 2.11 -2.59 -12.06
C ARG A 51 1.64 -2.16 -10.69
N LEU A 52 1.15 -0.95 -10.62
CA LEU A 52 0.51 -0.42 -9.41
C LEU A 52 -0.89 0.04 -9.78
N ASP A 53 -1.89 -0.55 -9.14
CA ASP A 53 -3.28 -0.14 -9.27
C ASP A 53 -3.73 0.50 -7.97
N VAL A 54 -4.33 1.67 -8.06
CA VAL A 54 -4.79 2.39 -6.86
C VAL A 54 -6.22 2.86 -7.10
N ASN A 55 -7.06 2.62 -6.12
CA ASN A 55 -8.44 3.07 -6.13
C ASN A 55 -8.69 3.95 -4.92
N PHE A 56 -8.87 5.23 -5.15
CA PHE A 56 -9.17 6.20 -4.09
C PHE A 56 -10.68 6.22 -3.87
N VAL A 57 -11.10 5.82 -2.68
CA VAL A 57 -12.53 5.67 -2.37
C VAL A 57 -13.07 6.88 -1.63
N HIS A 58 -12.36 7.30 -0.57
CA HIS A 58 -12.76 8.44 0.26
C HIS A 58 -11.55 9.27 0.61
N GLU A 59 -11.74 10.57 0.69
CA GLU A 59 -10.70 11.48 1.12
C GLU A 59 -10.47 11.38 2.62
N THR A 60 -9.23 11.62 3.04
CA THR A 60 -8.89 11.68 4.46
C THR A 60 -8.41 13.08 4.80
N ARG A 61 -8.52 13.44 6.06
CA ARG A 61 -8.23 14.79 6.53
C ARG A 61 -7.28 14.78 7.70
N TYR A 62 -6.74 15.95 7.98
CA TYR A 62 -5.81 16.14 9.08
C TYR A 62 -6.38 15.58 10.38
N GLY A 63 -5.55 14.87 11.09
CA GLY A 63 -5.87 14.35 12.42
C GLY A 63 -6.60 13.02 12.45
N GLN A 64 -7.11 12.56 11.30
CA GLN A 64 -7.80 11.28 11.27
C GLN A 64 -6.81 10.13 11.48
N GLN A 65 -7.26 9.13 12.23
CA GLN A 65 -6.48 7.91 12.43
C GLN A 65 -6.86 6.93 11.33
N LEU A 66 -5.84 6.38 10.71
CA LEU A 66 -6.01 5.44 9.62
C LEU A 66 -5.30 4.14 9.95
N VAL A 67 -5.74 3.08 9.31
CA VAL A 67 -5.12 1.77 9.44
C VAL A 67 -4.68 1.34 8.05
N VAL A 68 -3.40 1.05 7.90
CA VAL A 68 -2.85 0.54 6.65
C VAL A 68 -2.78 -0.97 6.78
N CYS A 69 -3.58 -1.67 5.98
CA CYS A 69 -3.64 -3.12 5.98
C CYS A 69 -2.88 -3.63 4.76
N CYS A 70 -1.99 -4.58 4.98
CA CYS A 70 -1.16 -5.13 3.92
C CYS A 70 -1.32 -6.64 3.88
N GLU A 71 -1.46 -7.18 2.69
CA GLU A 71 -1.49 -8.62 2.47
C GLU A 71 -0.42 -8.93 1.43
N TYR A 72 0.57 -9.70 1.84
CA TYR A 72 1.72 -9.98 0.99
C TYR A 72 1.55 -11.29 0.24
N GLY A 73 1.90 -11.29 -1.02
CA GLY A 73 1.89 -12.47 -1.85
C GLY A 73 3.20 -12.64 -2.58
N THR A 74 3.27 -13.65 -3.42
CA THR A 74 4.49 -13.94 -4.18
C THR A 74 4.72 -12.93 -5.29
N ASP A 75 3.73 -12.73 -6.12
CA ASP A 75 3.82 -11.81 -7.26
C ASP A 75 2.90 -10.60 -7.13
N ARG A 76 2.11 -10.55 -6.07
CA ARG A 76 1.15 -9.47 -5.87
C ARG A 76 1.01 -9.17 -4.38
N ASP A 77 1.05 -7.91 -4.06
CA ASP A 77 0.75 -7.43 -2.71
C ASP A 77 -0.47 -6.55 -2.78
N ARG A 78 -1.31 -6.64 -1.77
CA ARG A 78 -2.53 -5.85 -1.68
C ARG A 78 -2.50 -4.97 -0.47
N PHE A 79 -3.08 -3.78 -0.60
CA PHE A 79 -3.11 -2.79 0.47
C PHE A 79 -4.49 -2.20 0.56
N GLU A 80 -4.87 -1.87 1.78
CA GLU A 80 -6.09 -1.12 2.01
C GLU A 80 -5.85 -0.15 3.15
N ILE A 81 -6.19 1.10 2.93
CA ILE A 81 -6.12 2.11 3.98
C ILE A 81 -7.55 2.32 4.44
N ARG A 82 -7.79 2.15 5.73
CA ARG A 82 -9.13 2.20 6.33
C ARG A 82 -9.21 3.27 7.40
N PHE A 83 -10.40 3.82 7.56
CA PHE A 83 -10.74 4.58 8.74
C PHE A 83 -10.89 3.63 9.92
N GLU A 84 -10.95 4.18 11.12
CA GLU A 84 -11.08 3.37 12.33
C GLU A 84 -12.37 2.54 12.37
N ASP A 85 -13.41 3.00 11.70
CA ASP A 85 -14.68 2.28 11.63
C ASP A 85 -14.66 1.13 10.62
N GLY A 86 -13.55 0.92 9.93
CA GLY A 86 -13.41 -0.15 8.95
C GLY A 86 -13.73 0.26 7.53
N THR A 87 -14.23 1.46 7.30
CA THR A 87 -14.52 1.93 5.95
C THR A 87 -13.22 2.15 5.18
N ALA A 88 -13.19 1.71 3.93
CA ALA A 88 -12.00 1.86 3.10
C ALA A 88 -11.87 3.29 2.60
N ALA A 89 -10.69 3.86 2.74
CA ALA A 89 -10.35 5.15 2.14
C ALA A 89 -9.62 4.97 0.82
N CYS A 90 -8.78 3.94 0.73
CA CYS A 90 -7.98 3.69 -0.47
C CYS A 90 -7.66 2.20 -0.54
N LYS A 91 -7.68 1.67 -1.75
CA LYS A 91 -7.29 0.27 -2.00
C LYS A 91 -6.25 0.26 -3.10
N ALA A 92 -5.28 -0.63 -2.98
CA ALA A 92 -4.23 -0.72 -3.98
C ALA A 92 -3.71 -2.15 -4.10
N ALA A 93 -3.09 -2.42 -5.23
CA ALA A 93 -2.41 -3.67 -5.48
C ALA A 93 -1.14 -3.39 -6.26
N ILE A 94 -0.08 -4.07 -5.88
CA ILE A 94 1.18 -4.01 -6.60
C ILE A 94 1.46 -5.38 -7.19
N ARG A 95 1.76 -5.42 -8.47
CA ARG A 95 2.22 -6.63 -9.13
C ARG A 95 3.72 -6.52 -9.34
N TRP A 96 4.41 -7.59 -8.99
CA TRP A 96 5.86 -7.67 -9.13
C TRP A 96 6.23 -8.54 -10.30
N GLU A 97 7.38 -8.22 -10.91
CA GLU A 97 7.93 -9.04 -11.97
C GLU A 97 8.40 -10.36 -11.38
N THR A 98 7.92 -11.46 -11.95
CA THR A 98 8.31 -12.78 -11.49
C THR A 98 9.68 -13.16 -12.02
N SER A 99 10.27 -14.20 -11.43
CA SER A 99 11.56 -14.72 -11.90
C SER A 99 11.51 -15.14 -13.36
N ASP A 100 10.41 -15.76 -13.77
CA ASP A 100 10.25 -16.20 -15.15
C ASP A 100 10.20 -15.01 -16.11
N GLU A 101 9.48 -13.98 -15.75
CA GLU A 101 9.38 -12.76 -16.55
C GLU A 101 10.75 -12.09 -16.68
N ARG A 102 11.53 -12.07 -15.59
CA ARG A 102 12.86 -11.49 -15.59
C ARG A 102 13.76 -12.26 -16.54
N SER A 103 13.72 -13.58 -16.48
CA SER A 103 14.51 -14.42 -17.36
C SER A 103 14.22 -14.13 -18.83
N ASN A 104 12.96 -13.90 -19.15
CA ASN A 104 12.57 -13.61 -20.52
C ASN A 104 13.02 -12.24 -21.00
N GLN A 105 13.36 -11.37 -20.09
CA GLN A 105 13.78 -10.00 -20.42
C GLN A 105 15.28 -9.83 -20.54
N THR A 106 16.03 -10.86 -20.31
CA THR A 106 17.49 -10.76 -20.32
C THR A 106 18.11 -10.91 -21.70
N ALA A 107 17.33 -11.07 -22.68
CA ALA A 107 17.87 -11.25 -24.04
C ALA A 107 18.62 -10.05 -24.55
#